data_70bbd01aacfeedec76fcad87a1cf461e
#
_entry.id   70bbd01aacfeedec76fcad87a1cf461e
#
_cell.length_a   1.000
_cell.length_b   1.000
_cell.length_c   1.000
_cell.angle_alpha   90.00
_cell.angle_beta   90.00
_cell.angle_gamma   90.00
#
_symmetry.space_group_name_H-M   'P 1'
#
loop_
_entity.id
_entity.type
_entity.pdbx_description
1 polymer ?
#
loop_
_entity_poly.entity_id
_entity_poly.type
_entity_poly.pdbx_seq_one_letter_code
_entity_poly.pdbx_strand_id
1 'polypeptide(L)'
;MYAILENDSDILAGKVFVNLSSDTPEKAREAAKWLTGHGASHLTGGVQVPPSGIGKPESFTFYSGPLDVFESQKELLEVLTSTDYRGEDPGLAALYYQIGMDMFWTGMLSYLHAVAVGKANGITAEQLKPHAISTMASLPQFIEFYTPRIDAGEYPGDVDRLAMGAASVEHIVHTTHDAGIDTSLPEAVLEIFKRGLANGRGGDSFTSLIETFMKPADHVIEPSRATTSHL
;
A
#
# COMPACT_ATOMS: atom_id res chain seq x y z
N MET A 1 6.79 -7.57 19.98
CA MET A 1 8.25 -7.48 20.19
C MET A 1 8.58 -7.19 21.64
N TYR A 2 8.20 -6.07 22.26
CA TYR A 2 8.57 -5.69 23.62
C TYR A 2 8.28 -6.78 24.66
N ALA A 3 7.05 -7.30 24.71
CA ALA A 3 6.67 -8.35 25.66
C ALA A 3 7.53 -9.63 25.60
N ILE A 4 8.28 -9.84 24.50
CA ILE A 4 9.19 -10.97 24.34
C ILE A 4 10.58 -10.62 24.86
N LEU A 5 11.01 -9.37 24.71
CA LEU A 5 12.38 -8.93 24.94
C LEU A 5 12.60 -8.23 26.29
N GLU A 6 11.54 -7.70 26.93
CA GLU A 6 11.65 -6.92 28.18
C GLU A 6 12.26 -7.72 29.33
N ASN A 7 11.95 -9.01 29.42
CA ASN A 7 12.46 -9.85 30.50
C ASN A 7 13.95 -10.23 30.35
N ASP A 8 14.49 -10.09 29.14
CA ASP A 8 15.84 -10.48 28.77
C ASP A 8 16.64 -9.32 28.15
N SER A 9 16.30 -8.08 28.49
CA SER A 9 16.90 -6.88 27.90
C SER A 9 18.41 -6.79 28.10
N ASP A 10 18.94 -7.39 29.14
CA ASP A 10 20.40 -7.41 29.49
C ASP A 10 21.22 -8.17 28.42
N ILE A 11 20.62 -9.11 27.68
CA ILE A 11 21.32 -9.86 26.64
C ILE A 11 21.33 -9.18 25.27
N LEU A 12 20.66 -8.03 25.13
CA LEU A 12 20.54 -7.31 23.87
C LEU A 12 21.80 -6.52 23.50
N ALA A 13 22.60 -6.13 24.50
CA ALA A 13 23.78 -5.32 24.28
C ALA A 13 24.76 -5.97 23.29
N GLY A 14 25.16 -5.19 22.26
CA GLY A 14 26.06 -5.65 21.20
C GLY A 14 25.40 -6.59 20.16
N LYS A 15 24.09 -6.82 20.22
CA LYS A 15 23.37 -7.64 19.22
C LYS A 15 22.83 -6.77 18.10
N VAL A 16 22.69 -7.39 16.92
CA VAL A 16 21.93 -6.83 15.81
C VAL A 16 20.53 -7.48 15.81
N PHE A 17 19.52 -6.65 15.92
CA PHE A 17 18.13 -7.08 15.87
C PHE A 17 17.51 -6.71 14.51
N VAL A 18 17.12 -7.72 13.73
CA VAL A 18 16.45 -7.53 12.44
C VAL A 18 14.97 -7.83 12.60
N ASN A 19 14.13 -6.80 12.53
CA ASN A 19 12.69 -6.95 12.65
C ASN A 19 12.05 -7.11 11.26
N LEU A 20 11.59 -8.31 10.94
CA LEU A 20 10.91 -8.65 9.70
C LEU A 20 9.38 -8.66 9.85
N SER A 21 8.84 -8.28 11.01
CA SER A 21 7.38 -8.19 11.20
C SER A 21 6.84 -6.89 10.63
N SER A 22 5.67 -6.98 9.99
CA SER A 22 4.96 -5.81 9.45
C SER A 22 4.40 -4.95 10.59
N ASP A 23 4.68 -3.65 10.55
CA ASP A 23 4.09 -2.64 11.43
C ASP A 23 4.15 -1.26 10.75
N THR A 24 3.71 -0.21 11.46
CA THR A 24 3.78 1.17 10.94
C THR A 24 5.21 1.72 11.00
N PRO A 25 5.55 2.72 10.16
CA PRO A 25 6.84 3.40 10.22
C PRO A 25 7.17 3.94 11.61
N GLU A 26 6.17 4.49 12.32
CA GLU A 26 6.38 5.04 13.66
C GLU A 26 6.72 3.94 14.68
N LYS A 27 6.04 2.79 14.60
CA LYS A 27 6.38 1.63 15.45
C LYS A 27 7.78 1.09 15.18
N ALA A 28 8.25 1.15 13.93
CA ALA A 28 9.63 0.79 13.59
C ALA A 28 10.64 1.75 14.23
N ARG A 29 10.36 3.07 14.21
CA ARG A 29 11.20 4.08 14.87
C ARG A 29 11.21 3.92 16.39
N GLU A 30 10.05 3.68 17.02
CA GLU A 30 9.94 3.38 18.45
C GLU A 30 10.77 2.15 18.81
N ALA A 31 10.68 1.07 18.02
CA ALA A 31 11.42 -0.15 18.23
C ALA A 31 12.94 0.06 18.13
N ALA A 32 13.40 0.78 17.11
CA ALA A 32 14.80 1.12 16.94
C ALA A 32 15.34 1.94 18.13
N LYS A 33 14.58 2.94 18.57
CA LYS A 33 14.95 3.76 19.74
C LYS A 33 15.05 2.94 21.01
N TRP A 34 14.12 2.03 21.24
CA TRP A 34 14.11 1.16 22.42
C TRP A 34 15.31 0.21 22.42
N LEU A 35 15.59 -0.45 21.29
CA LEU A 35 16.72 -1.38 21.14
C LEU A 35 18.06 -0.66 21.30
N THR A 36 18.22 0.53 20.70
CA THR A 36 19.42 1.35 20.84
C THR A 36 19.63 1.75 22.32
N GLY A 37 18.57 2.07 23.05
CA GLY A 37 18.62 2.34 24.48
C GLY A 37 19.11 1.15 25.34
N HIS A 38 19.03 -0.07 24.80
CA HIS A 38 19.55 -1.31 25.42
C HIS A 38 20.87 -1.79 24.79
N GLY A 39 21.55 -0.92 24.03
CA GLY A 39 22.85 -1.22 23.43
C GLY A 39 22.81 -2.18 22.24
N ALA A 40 21.65 -2.39 21.64
CA ALA A 40 21.49 -3.20 20.43
C ALA A 40 21.42 -2.32 19.18
N SER A 41 21.87 -2.86 18.03
CA SER A 41 21.61 -2.27 16.72
C SER A 41 20.30 -2.82 16.16
N HIS A 42 19.62 -2.01 15.33
CA HIS A 42 18.31 -2.36 14.76
C HIS A 42 18.29 -2.19 13.25
N LEU A 43 17.68 -3.17 12.55
CA LEU A 43 17.24 -3.05 11.15
C LEU A 43 15.76 -3.37 11.06
N THR A 44 15.03 -2.60 10.30
CA THR A 44 13.66 -2.90 9.88
C THR A 44 13.71 -3.56 8.51
N GLY A 45 12.96 -4.66 8.34
CA GLY A 45 12.77 -5.31 7.05
C GLY A 45 11.29 -5.41 6.67
N GLY A 46 10.99 -5.09 5.41
CA GLY A 46 9.66 -5.23 4.80
C GLY A 46 9.68 -6.30 3.72
N VAL A 47 9.32 -7.53 4.06
CA VAL A 47 9.35 -8.69 3.14
C VAL A 47 8.23 -8.58 2.11
N GLN A 48 8.58 -8.52 0.81
CA GLN A 48 7.62 -8.25 -0.28
C GLN A 48 6.99 -9.52 -0.88
N VAL A 49 7.23 -10.68 -0.29
CA VAL A 49 6.74 -11.95 -0.82
C VAL A 49 6.08 -12.80 0.26
N PRO A 50 5.10 -13.66 -0.11
CA PRO A 50 4.58 -14.66 0.81
C PRO A 50 5.66 -15.72 1.11
N PRO A 51 5.48 -16.56 2.13
CA PRO A 51 6.47 -17.59 2.52
C PRO A 51 6.96 -18.46 1.37
N SER A 52 6.09 -18.74 0.40
CA SER A 52 6.43 -19.52 -0.82
C SER A 52 7.38 -18.79 -1.78
N GLY A 53 7.61 -17.50 -1.59
CA GLY A 53 8.54 -16.68 -2.38
C GLY A 53 9.94 -16.61 -1.78
N ILE A 54 10.14 -16.99 -0.52
CA ILE A 54 11.45 -16.94 0.12
C ILE A 54 12.45 -17.83 -0.63
N GLY A 55 13.66 -17.29 -0.86
CA GLY A 55 14.72 -17.96 -1.60
C GLY A 55 14.59 -17.94 -3.14
N LYS A 56 13.54 -17.27 -3.69
CA LYS A 56 13.40 -17.14 -5.14
C LYS A 56 14.12 -15.89 -5.66
N PRO A 57 14.71 -15.95 -6.88
CA PRO A 57 15.49 -14.85 -7.44
C PRO A 57 14.73 -13.52 -7.59
N GLU A 58 13.42 -13.59 -7.85
CA GLU A 58 12.55 -12.42 -8.02
C GLU A 58 12.10 -11.79 -6.70
N SER A 59 12.43 -12.44 -5.57
CA SER A 59 12.00 -11.99 -4.25
C SER A 59 12.94 -10.96 -3.67
N PHE A 60 12.40 -9.95 -3.02
CA PHE A 60 13.21 -8.94 -2.34
C PHE A 60 12.57 -8.48 -1.04
N THR A 61 13.39 -7.88 -0.19
CA THR A 61 13.00 -7.29 1.08
C THR A 61 13.55 -5.88 1.16
N PHE A 62 12.71 -4.91 1.49
CA PHE A 62 13.16 -3.57 1.85
C PHE A 62 13.85 -3.60 3.20
N TYR A 63 14.99 -2.90 3.34
CA TYR A 63 15.68 -2.74 4.62
C TYR A 63 15.92 -1.26 4.91
N SER A 64 15.85 -0.89 6.19
CA SER A 64 16.22 0.44 6.68
C SER A 64 16.80 0.38 8.10
N GLY A 65 17.63 1.36 8.44
CA GLY A 65 18.39 1.47 9.66
C GLY A 65 19.85 1.85 9.36
N PRO A 66 20.77 1.83 10.34
CA PRO A 66 22.16 2.25 10.12
C PRO A 66 22.83 1.47 8.98
N LEU A 67 23.47 2.19 8.06
CA LEU A 67 24.04 1.59 6.83
C LEU A 67 25.15 0.59 7.15
N ASP A 68 26.01 0.89 8.09
CA ASP A 68 27.09 0.01 8.53
C ASP A 68 26.57 -1.32 9.10
N VAL A 69 25.47 -1.25 9.85
CA VAL A 69 24.77 -2.44 10.37
C VAL A 69 24.18 -3.25 9.22
N PHE A 70 23.51 -2.60 8.26
CA PHE A 70 22.95 -3.28 7.09
C PHE A 70 24.05 -3.98 6.28
N GLU A 71 25.14 -3.30 5.94
CA GLU A 71 26.23 -3.86 5.16
C GLU A 71 26.90 -5.06 5.90
N SER A 72 27.01 -4.99 7.22
CA SER A 72 27.56 -6.10 8.02
C SER A 72 26.69 -7.36 8.04
N GLN A 73 25.38 -7.23 7.78
CA GLN A 73 24.43 -8.35 7.79
C GLN A 73 23.98 -8.78 6.40
N LYS A 74 24.35 -8.05 5.35
CA LYS A 74 23.81 -8.20 3.99
C LYS A 74 23.89 -9.63 3.47
N GLU A 75 25.04 -10.29 3.56
CA GLU A 75 25.21 -11.66 3.10
C GLU A 75 24.24 -12.64 3.79
N LEU A 76 23.98 -12.43 5.09
CA LEU A 76 23.03 -13.25 5.82
C LEU A 76 21.58 -12.96 5.40
N LEU A 77 21.24 -11.69 5.16
CA LEU A 77 19.91 -11.29 4.75
C LEU A 77 19.57 -11.78 3.32
N GLU A 78 20.57 -11.83 2.44
CA GLU A 78 20.45 -12.32 1.05
C GLU A 78 20.17 -13.83 0.97
N VAL A 79 20.32 -14.58 2.04
CA VAL A 79 19.86 -15.99 2.11
C VAL A 79 18.32 -16.07 2.03
N LEU A 80 17.62 -15.05 2.50
CA LEU A 80 16.14 -15.03 2.48
C LEU A 80 15.60 -14.52 1.15
N THR A 81 16.06 -13.36 0.72
CA THR A 81 15.64 -12.66 -0.51
C THR A 81 16.74 -11.70 -0.92
N SER A 82 16.70 -11.19 -2.16
CA SER A 82 17.52 -10.03 -2.49
C SER A 82 17.18 -8.84 -1.55
N THR A 83 18.16 -7.97 -1.34
CA THR A 83 18.04 -6.85 -0.40
C THR A 83 17.88 -5.52 -1.15
N ASP A 84 16.99 -4.67 -0.65
CA ASP A 84 16.76 -3.32 -1.17
C ASP A 84 16.82 -2.31 0.00
N TYR A 85 17.98 -1.63 0.14
CA TYR A 85 18.20 -0.69 1.23
C TYR A 85 17.58 0.67 0.91
N ARG A 86 16.75 1.19 1.84
CA ARG A 86 15.95 2.41 1.68
C ARG A 86 16.46 3.62 2.47
N GLY A 87 17.45 3.44 3.33
CA GLY A 87 18.06 4.55 4.07
C GLY A 87 18.13 4.32 5.58
N GLU A 88 18.69 5.30 6.28
CA GLU A 88 19.02 5.18 7.70
C GLU A 88 17.81 5.33 8.64
N ASP A 89 16.73 6.01 8.21
CA ASP A 89 15.50 6.09 9.02
C ASP A 89 14.86 4.70 9.16
N PRO A 90 14.76 4.15 10.38
CA PRO A 90 14.20 2.80 10.61
C PRO A 90 12.77 2.63 10.10
N GLY A 91 12.04 3.72 9.91
CA GLY A 91 10.67 3.69 9.40
C GLY A 91 10.54 3.44 7.90
N LEU A 92 11.60 3.63 7.10
CA LEU A 92 11.49 3.63 5.63
C LEU A 92 11.12 2.27 5.06
N ALA A 93 11.72 1.17 5.50
CA ALA A 93 11.36 -0.16 5.02
C ALA A 93 9.88 -0.49 5.31
N ALA A 94 9.39 -0.11 6.50
CA ALA A 94 7.98 -0.25 6.85
C ALA A 94 7.08 0.62 5.96
N LEU A 95 7.49 1.87 5.67
CA LEU A 95 6.74 2.77 4.81
C LEU A 95 6.60 2.21 3.39
N TYR A 96 7.70 1.80 2.76
CA TYR A 96 7.67 1.19 1.42
C TYR A 96 6.82 -0.08 1.38
N TYR A 97 6.89 -0.91 2.44
CA TYR A 97 6.03 -2.07 2.57
C TYR A 97 4.55 -1.69 2.61
N GLN A 98 4.16 -0.71 3.45
CA GLN A 98 2.76 -0.30 3.56
C GLN A 98 2.22 0.33 2.27
N ILE A 99 3.02 1.15 1.57
CA ILE A 99 2.64 1.70 0.26
C ILE A 99 2.40 0.56 -0.76
N GLY A 100 3.27 -0.44 -0.78
CA GLY A 100 3.09 -1.62 -1.64
C GLY A 100 1.82 -2.41 -1.29
N MET A 101 1.53 -2.58 0.01
CA MET A 101 0.33 -3.29 0.48
C MET A 101 -0.96 -2.50 0.20
N ASP A 102 -0.93 -1.17 0.26
CA ASP A 102 -2.07 -0.34 -0.12
C ASP A 102 -2.46 -0.58 -1.59
N MET A 103 -1.49 -0.49 -2.50
CA MET A 103 -1.72 -0.79 -3.92
C MET A 103 -2.19 -2.22 -4.16
N PHE A 104 -1.60 -3.21 -3.46
CA PHE A 104 -1.98 -4.62 -3.60
C PHE A 104 -3.42 -4.87 -3.15
N TRP A 105 -3.77 -4.46 -1.92
CA TRP A 105 -5.10 -4.72 -1.37
C TRP A 105 -6.19 -3.98 -2.12
N THR A 106 -5.96 -2.71 -2.50
CA THR A 106 -6.91 -1.91 -3.27
C THR A 106 -7.14 -2.53 -4.66
N GLY A 107 -6.07 -2.94 -5.33
CA GLY A 107 -6.15 -3.62 -6.62
C GLY A 107 -6.87 -4.97 -6.53
N MET A 108 -6.59 -5.77 -5.50
CA MET A 108 -7.27 -7.06 -5.29
C MET A 108 -8.74 -6.90 -4.94
N LEU A 109 -9.11 -5.88 -4.15
CA LEU A 109 -10.52 -5.58 -3.87
C LEU A 109 -11.26 -5.16 -5.14
N SER A 110 -10.64 -4.35 -6.00
CA SER A 110 -11.20 -4.01 -7.31
C SER A 110 -11.43 -5.25 -8.17
N TYR A 111 -10.47 -6.19 -8.23
CA TYR A 111 -10.63 -7.46 -8.94
C TYR A 111 -11.77 -8.31 -8.37
N LEU A 112 -11.84 -8.47 -7.04
CA LEU A 112 -12.90 -9.26 -6.39
C LEU A 112 -14.29 -8.67 -6.65
N HIS A 113 -14.42 -7.34 -6.60
CA HIS A 113 -15.64 -6.62 -6.95
C HIS A 113 -16.04 -6.87 -8.41
N ALA A 114 -15.09 -6.75 -9.36
CA ALA A 114 -15.36 -7.05 -10.77
C ALA A 114 -15.81 -8.50 -10.99
N VAL A 115 -15.22 -9.46 -10.27
CA VAL A 115 -15.68 -10.88 -10.30
C VAL A 115 -17.10 -11.02 -9.76
N ALA A 116 -17.47 -10.30 -8.69
CA ALA A 116 -18.83 -10.36 -8.14
C ALA A 116 -19.87 -9.83 -9.14
N VAL A 117 -19.61 -8.66 -9.77
CA VAL A 117 -20.46 -8.10 -10.82
C VAL A 117 -20.53 -9.03 -12.03
N GLY A 118 -19.40 -9.60 -12.45
CA GLY A 118 -19.35 -10.58 -13.54
C GLY A 118 -20.20 -11.81 -13.24
N LYS A 119 -20.09 -12.39 -12.05
CA LYS A 119 -20.88 -13.57 -11.65
C LYS A 119 -22.38 -13.28 -11.63
N ALA A 120 -22.82 -12.11 -11.17
CA ALA A 120 -24.22 -11.70 -11.22
C ALA A 120 -24.76 -11.62 -12.66
N ASN A 121 -23.90 -11.41 -13.64
CA ASN A 121 -24.21 -11.37 -15.07
C ASN A 121 -23.85 -12.67 -15.82
N GLY A 122 -23.62 -13.79 -15.11
CA GLY A 122 -23.35 -15.09 -15.71
C GLY A 122 -21.91 -15.30 -16.23
N ILE A 123 -20.99 -14.38 -15.92
CA ILE A 123 -19.56 -14.47 -16.30
C ILE A 123 -18.78 -15.13 -15.17
N THR A 124 -18.09 -16.23 -15.46
CA THR A 124 -17.25 -16.90 -14.46
C THR A 124 -15.94 -16.16 -14.22
N ALA A 125 -15.31 -16.37 -13.06
CA ALA A 125 -13.98 -15.81 -12.77
C ALA A 125 -12.92 -16.25 -13.80
N GLU A 126 -13.02 -17.50 -14.30
CA GLU A 126 -12.11 -18.03 -15.33
C GLU A 126 -12.28 -17.29 -16.68
N GLN A 127 -13.51 -16.96 -17.06
CA GLN A 127 -13.78 -16.17 -18.27
C GLN A 127 -13.29 -14.72 -18.11
N LEU A 128 -13.41 -14.14 -16.92
CA LEU A 128 -12.95 -12.78 -16.63
C LEU A 128 -11.41 -12.68 -16.53
N LYS A 129 -10.73 -13.73 -16.09
CA LYS A 129 -9.30 -13.76 -15.78
C LYS A 129 -8.40 -13.12 -16.85
N PRO A 130 -8.47 -13.46 -18.15
CA PRO A 130 -7.58 -12.87 -19.16
C PRO A 130 -7.78 -11.35 -19.30
N HIS A 131 -9.01 -10.88 -19.17
CA HIS A 131 -9.33 -9.45 -19.23
C HIS A 131 -8.82 -8.71 -17.99
N ALA A 132 -9.01 -9.27 -16.80
CA ALA A 132 -8.50 -8.71 -15.56
C ALA A 132 -6.96 -8.60 -15.55
N ILE A 133 -6.26 -9.65 -15.99
CA ILE A 133 -4.80 -9.64 -16.14
C ILE A 133 -4.38 -8.55 -17.13
N SER A 134 -5.04 -8.45 -18.30
CA SER A 134 -4.73 -7.43 -19.30
C SER A 134 -4.93 -6.02 -18.77
N THR A 135 -6.00 -5.76 -18.03
CA THR A 135 -6.27 -4.46 -17.39
C THR A 135 -5.17 -4.11 -16.38
N MET A 136 -4.83 -5.04 -15.49
CA MET A 136 -3.77 -4.78 -14.50
C MET A 136 -2.39 -4.62 -15.15
N ALA A 137 -2.11 -5.36 -16.22
CA ALA A 137 -0.85 -5.26 -16.96
C ALA A 137 -0.71 -3.95 -17.75
N SER A 138 -1.78 -3.19 -17.95
CA SER A 138 -1.71 -1.86 -18.58
C SER A 138 -1.31 -0.74 -17.60
N LEU A 139 -1.45 -0.96 -16.28
CA LEU A 139 -1.17 0.08 -15.28
C LEU A 139 0.27 0.61 -15.30
N PRO A 140 1.33 -0.20 -15.50
CA PRO A 140 2.70 0.31 -15.57
C PRO A 140 2.88 1.42 -16.61
N GLN A 141 2.29 1.29 -17.79
CA GLN A 141 2.33 2.31 -18.84
C GLN A 141 1.72 3.64 -18.38
N PHE A 142 0.61 3.60 -17.63
CA PHE A 142 -0.01 4.81 -17.06
C PHE A 142 0.83 5.40 -15.94
N ILE A 143 1.41 4.57 -15.09
CA ILE A 143 2.32 5.02 -14.02
C ILE A 143 3.53 5.75 -14.64
N GLU A 144 4.19 5.15 -15.63
CA GLU A 144 5.32 5.77 -16.32
C GLU A 144 4.94 7.11 -16.97
N PHE A 145 3.77 7.17 -17.61
CA PHE A 145 3.28 8.38 -18.29
C PHE A 145 2.95 9.53 -17.32
N TYR A 146 2.29 9.23 -16.19
CA TYR A 146 1.82 10.28 -15.28
C TYR A 146 2.84 10.68 -14.22
N THR A 147 3.78 9.81 -13.83
CA THR A 147 4.76 10.10 -12.77
C THR A 147 5.49 11.43 -12.96
N PRO A 148 6.10 11.76 -14.11
CA PRO A 148 6.81 13.03 -14.27
C PRO A 148 5.88 14.26 -14.19
N ARG A 149 4.61 14.12 -14.60
CA ARG A 149 3.60 15.19 -14.49
C ARG A 149 3.19 15.41 -13.03
N ILE A 150 3.02 14.33 -12.27
CA ILE A 150 2.71 14.39 -10.84
C ILE A 150 3.85 15.07 -10.07
N ASP A 151 5.10 14.67 -10.34
CA ASP A 151 6.28 15.26 -9.69
C ASP A 151 6.44 16.75 -10.01
N ALA A 152 6.04 17.18 -11.23
CA ALA A 152 6.02 18.58 -11.62
C ALA A 152 4.82 19.37 -11.05
N GLY A 153 3.82 18.71 -10.46
CA GLY A 153 2.56 19.33 -10.03
C GLY A 153 1.68 19.78 -11.20
N GLU A 154 1.84 19.19 -12.37
CA GLU A 154 1.15 19.54 -13.61
C GLU A 154 0.09 18.48 -13.94
N TYR A 155 -1.15 18.92 -14.09
CA TYR A 155 -2.30 18.01 -14.34
C TYR A 155 -3.07 18.42 -15.60
N PRO A 156 -2.43 18.47 -16.79
CA PRO A 156 -3.12 18.87 -18.01
C PRO A 156 -4.20 17.86 -18.39
N GLY A 157 -5.41 18.33 -18.64
CA GLY A 157 -6.55 17.51 -19.10
C GLY A 157 -6.53 17.26 -20.61
N ASP A 158 -5.36 17.02 -21.18
CA ASP A 158 -5.12 16.85 -22.61
C ASP A 158 -5.42 15.43 -23.11
N VAL A 159 -5.21 14.43 -22.26
CA VAL A 159 -5.44 12.99 -22.52
C VAL A 159 -6.70 12.50 -21.83
N ASP A 160 -6.91 12.93 -20.61
CA ASP A 160 -8.05 12.57 -19.75
C ASP A 160 -8.49 13.79 -18.94
N ARG A 161 -9.71 13.73 -18.41
CA ARG A 161 -10.22 14.77 -17.51
C ARG A 161 -10.90 14.15 -16.30
N LEU A 162 -10.70 14.76 -15.15
CA LEU A 162 -11.34 14.33 -13.89
C LEU A 162 -12.87 14.18 -14.05
N ALA A 163 -13.53 15.12 -14.75
CA ALA A 163 -14.96 15.03 -14.99
C ALA A 163 -15.37 13.80 -15.81
N MET A 164 -14.55 13.37 -16.77
CA MET A 164 -14.80 12.14 -17.55
C MET A 164 -14.62 10.90 -16.68
N GLY A 165 -13.57 10.90 -15.84
CA GLY A 165 -13.33 9.83 -14.88
C GLY A 165 -14.48 9.68 -13.89
N ALA A 166 -15.01 10.80 -13.35
CA ALA A 166 -16.16 10.80 -12.45
C ALA A 166 -17.40 10.17 -13.10
N ALA A 167 -17.72 10.56 -14.34
CA ALA A 167 -18.85 9.98 -15.09
C ALA A 167 -18.66 8.47 -15.34
N SER A 168 -17.43 8.04 -15.66
CA SER A 168 -17.10 6.62 -15.82
C SER A 168 -17.31 5.83 -14.54
N VAL A 169 -16.85 6.35 -13.39
CA VAL A 169 -17.04 5.69 -12.08
C VAL A 169 -18.52 5.66 -11.68
N GLU A 170 -19.31 6.70 -12.01
CA GLU A 170 -20.76 6.70 -11.79
C GLU A 170 -21.45 5.58 -12.55
N HIS A 171 -21.03 5.31 -13.80
CA HIS A 171 -21.53 4.16 -14.56
C HIS A 171 -21.17 2.81 -13.88
N ILE A 172 -20.01 2.71 -13.23
CA ILE A 172 -19.66 1.51 -12.47
C ILE A 172 -20.60 1.34 -11.27
N VAL A 173 -20.92 2.42 -10.54
CA VAL A 173 -21.86 2.39 -9.41
C VAL A 173 -23.24 1.90 -9.90
N HIS A 174 -23.77 2.48 -10.98
CA HIS A 174 -25.06 2.06 -11.53
C HIS A 174 -25.06 0.61 -12.01
N THR A 175 -24.02 0.17 -12.73
CA THR A 175 -23.89 -1.21 -13.18
C THR A 175 -23.85 -2.20 -12.00
N THR A 176 -23.19 -1.83 -10.93
CA THR A 176 -23.08 -2.63 -9.69
C THR A 176 -24.43 -2.74 -9.00
N HIS A 177 -25.13 -1.61 -8.85
CA HIS A 177 -26.47 -1.53 -8.28
C HIS A 177 -27.47 -2.39 -9.06
N ASP A 178 -27.50 -2.26 -10.39
CA ASP A 178 -28.42 -3.00 -11.27
C ASP A 178 -28.16 -4.51 -11.24
N ALA A 179 -26.91 -4.90 -10.96
CA ALA A 179 -26.53 -6.29 -10.74
C ALA A 179 -26.90 -6.82 -9.35
N GLY A 180 -27.41 -5.96 -8.43
CA GLY A 180 -27.75 -6.33 -7.05
C GLY A 180 -26.51 -6.63 -6.18
N ILE A 181 -25.36 -6.03 -6.53
CA ILE A 181 -24.08 -6.20 -5.81
C ILE A 181 -23.83 -4.98 -4.92
N ASP A 182 -23.08 -5.18 -3.83
CA ASP A 182 -22.66 -4.12 -2.91
C ASP A 182 -21.89 -3.01 -3.63
N THR A 183 -22.35 -1.76 -3.48
CA THR A 183 -21.82 -0.58 -4.17
C THR A 183 -20.76 0.17 -3.36
N SER A 184 -20.44 -0.26 -2.14
CA SER A 184 -19.57 0.48 -1.21
C SER A 184 -18.20 0.81 -1.80
N LEU A 185 -17.59 -0.11 -2.53
CA LEU A 185 -16.28 0.12 -3.16
C LEU A 185 -16.33 1.19 -4.27
N PRO A 186 -17.17 1.06 -5.33
CA PRO A 186 -17.24 2.08 -6.37
C PRO A 186 -17.81 3.41 -5.87
N GLU A 187 -18.69 3.42 -4.87
CA GLU A 187 -19.17 4.67 -4.24
C GLU A 187 -18.04 5.41 -3.50
N ALA A 188 -17.17 4.70 -2.78
CA ALA A 188 -16.01 5.30 -2.14
C ALA A 188 -15.06 5.94 -3.18
N VAL A 189 -14.84 5.26 -4.30
CA VAL A 189 -14.05 5.81 -5.41
C VAL A 189 -14.74 7.04 -5.99
N LEU A 190 -16.05 6.98 -6.26
CA LEU A 190 -16.83 8.11 -6.80
C LEU A 190 -16.77 9.33 -5.87
N GLU A 191 -16.82 9.13 -4.56
CA GLU A 191 -16.73 10.21 -3.59
C GLU A 191 -15.39 10.95 -3.66
N ILE A 192 -14.29 10.23 -3.90
CA ILE A 192 -12.97 10.84 -4.12
C ILE A 192 -13.00 11.74 -5.36
N PHE A 193 -13.57 11.26 -6.47
CA PHE A 193 -13.75 12.05 -7.70
C PHE A 193 -14.61 13.28 -7.46
N LYS A 194 -15.74 13.16 -6.75
CA LYS A 194 -16.63 14.28 -6.41
C LYS A 194 -15.92 15.36 -5.59
N ARG A 195 -15.07 14.98 -4.63
CA ARG A 195 -14.26 15.94 -3.88
C ARG A 195 -13.28 16.69 -4.80
N GLY A 196 -12.67 16.02 -5.76
CA GLY A 196 -11.82 16.66 -6.75
C GLY A 196 -12.60 17.66 -7.64
N LEU A 197 -13.80 17.29 -8.07
CA LEU A 197 -14.71 18.17 -8.82
C LEU A 197 -15.12 19.41 -8.00
N ALA A 198 -15.48 19.22 -6.72
CA ALA A 198 -15.82 20.30 -5.81
C ALA A 198 -14.67 21.29 -5.57
N ASN A 199 -13.42 20.81 -5.70
CA ASN A 199 -12.22 21.66 -5.67
C ASN A 199 -11.95 22.39 -7.00
N GLY A 200 -12.86 22.34 -7.99
CA GLY A 200 -12.77 23.05 -9.27
C GLY A 200 -11.85 22.39 -10.31
N ARG A 201 -11.43 21.12 -10.09
CA ARG A 201 -10.43 20.42 -10.93
C ARG A 201 -11.04 19.60 -12.07
N GLY A 202 -12.31 19.83 -12.41
CA GLY A 202 -13.02 19.03 -13.42
C GLY A 202 -12.37 19.01 -14.81
N GLY A 203 -11.64 20.06 -15.18
CA GLY A 203 -10.89 20.17 -16.43
C GLY A 203 -9.48 19.60 -16.38
N ASP A 204 -8.95 19.33 -15.20
CA ASP A 204 -7.61 18.77 -14.99
C ASP A 204 -7.60 17.27 -15.27
N SER A 205 -6.43 16.69 -15.48
CA SER A 205 -6.25 15.23 -15.46
C SER A 205 -6.73 14.63 -14.14
N PHE A 206 -7.26 13.40 -14.17
CA PHE A 206 -7.68 12.69 -12.94
C PHE A 206 -6.54 12.54 -11.93
N THR A 207 -5.27 12.61 -12.35
CA THR A 207 -4.10 12.57 -11.47
C THR A 207 -4.04 13.75 -10.50
N SER A 208 -4.79 14.83 -10.77
CA SER A 208 -4.99 15.95 -9.84
C SER A 208 -5.66 15.53 -8.52
N LEU A 209 -6.22 14.32 -8.45
CA LEU A 209 -6.74 13.74 -7.21
C LEU A 209 -5.69 13.57 -6.13
N ILE A 210 -4.39 13.53 -6.48
CA ILE A 210 -3.31 13.54 -5.47
C ILE A 210 -3.45 14.74 -4.54
N GLU A 211 -3.82 15.90 -5.06
CA GLU A 211 -4.06 17.11 -4.26
C GLU A 211 -5.26 16.98 -3.31
N THR A 212 -6.20 16.10 -3.64
CA THR A 212 -7.34 15.77 -2.77
C THR A 212 -6.92 14.84 -1.65
N PHE A 213 -6.02 13.88 -1.92
CA PHE A 213 -5.45 13.00 -0.90
C PHE A 213 -4.51 13.73 0.06
N MET A 214 -3.75 14.73 -0.42
CA MET A 214 -2.84 15.52 0.42
C MET A 214 -3.57 16.46 1.40
N LYS A 215 -4.86 16.69 1.21
CA LYS A 215 -5.69 17.45 2.16
C LYS A 215 -6.40 16.49 3.10
N PRO A 216 -6.35 16.70 4.43
CA PRO A 216 -7.15 15.92 5.37
C PRO A 216 -8.62 15.96 4.95
N ALA A 217 -9.29 14.81 4.94
CA ALA A 217 -10.73 14.78 4.81
C ALA A 217 -11.34 15.38 6.11
N ASP A 218 -12.32 16.26 5.99
CA ASP A 218 -13.04 16.82 7.14
C ASP A 218 -13.87 15.76 7.92
N HIS A 219 -13.79 14.50 7.50
CA HIS A 219 -14.42 13.38 8.17
C HIS A 219 -13.44 12.72 9.15
N VAL A 220 -13.58 13.06 10.41
CA VAL A 220 -13.09 12.22 11.50
C VAL A 220 -13.80 10.87 11.36
N ILE A 221 -13.09 9.85 10.90
CA ILE A 221 -13.55 8.48 11.09
C ILE A 221 -13.46 8.25 12.60
N GLU A 222 -14.59 8.37 13.30
CA GLU A 222 -14.65 7.94 14.70
C GLU A 222 -14.18 6.47 14.71
N PRO A 223 -13.17 6.11 15.52
CA PRO A 223 -12.76 4.72 15.63
C PRO A 223 -13.99 3.94 16.12
N SER A 224 -14.42 2.98 15.29
CA SER A 224 -15.48 2.04 15.67
C SER A 224 -15.14 1.50 17.06
N ARG A 225 -15.97 1.82 18.05
CA ARG A 225 -15.88 1.24 19.39
C ARG A 225 -16.00 -0.27 19.22
N ALA A 226 -14.86 -0.96 19.33
CA ALA A 226 -14.83 -2.41 19.43
C ALA A 226 -15.75 -2.77 20.61
N THR A 227 -16.93 -3.31 20.30
CA THR A 227 -17.79 -3.98 21.26
C THR A 227 -17.03 -5.20 21.73
N THR A 228 -16.39 -5.11 22.87
CA THR A 228 -15.90 -6.25 23.64
C THR A 228 -17.11 -7.08 24.04
N SER A 229 -17.49 -8.05 23.21
CA SER A 229 -18.34 -9.14 23.64
C SER A 229 -17.43 -10.24 24.16
N HIS A 230 -17.42 -10.37 25.49
CA HIS A 230 -16.95 -11.56 26.18
C HIS A 230 -17.74 -12.78 25.69
N LEU A 231 -17.08 -13.78 25.15
CA LEU A 231 -17.41 -15.20 25.27
C LEU A 231 -16.12 -15.99 25.43
#